data_681ae31d95c23e24bf3edc72c06c3409
#
_entry.id   681ae31d95c23e24bf3edc72c06c3409
#
_cell.length_a   1.000
_cell.length_b   1.000
_cell.length_c   1.000
_cell.angle_alpha   90.00
_cell.angle_beta   90.00
_cell.angle_gamma   90.00
#
_symmetry.space_group_name_H-M   'P 1'
#
loop_
_entity.id
_entity.type
_entity.pdbx_description
1 polymer ?
#
loop_
_entity_poly.entity_id
_entity_poly.type
_entity_poly.pdbx_seq_one_letter_code
_entity_poly.pdbx_strand_id
1 'polypeptide(L)'
;MSALRTFARVSRAALVGAGLLTLAACASASKPEQMTITASTVPAAAPGAPGYKAFRVAAVQGGGETNPLWMSNVSDKDFKVALETSLKGLNYLADSSDKASLELKASIVDLQRPMAGIDMSVTSKVRYSAIPVGGGAPVFDDTVAATGTAHFGESLLAVERLRKANEAAMRANIEAFVKRLQEGLKTKGGASSASMYQQ
;
A
#
# COMPACT_ATOMS: atom_id res chain seq x y z
N MET A 1 -63.38 7.72 -17.75
CA MET A 1 -62.11 8.30 -18.24
C MET A 1 -61.08 8.60 -17.13
N SER A 2 -61.39 8.38 -15.83
CA SER A 2 -60.45 8.66 -14.72
C SER A 2 -59.46 7.52 -14.39
N ALA A 3 -59.80 6.27 -14.68
CA ALA A 3 -58.96 5.11 -14.28
C ALA A 3 -57.66 4.96 -15.08
N LEU A 4 -57.65 5.38 -16.35
CA LEU A 4 -56.45 5.29 -17.20
C LEU A 4 -55.33 6.27 -16.82
N ARG A 5 -55.65 7.39 -16.17
CA ARG A 5 -54.62 8.38 -15.75
C ARG A 5 -53.86 8.00 -14.50
N THR A 6 -54.42 7.14 -13.65
CA THR A 6 -53.79 6.69 -12.43
C THR A 6 -52.72 5.62 -12.69
N PHE A 7 -52.93 4.72 -13.65
CA PHE A 7 -51.95 3.71 -14.04
C PHE A 7 -50.68 4.29 -14.68
N ALA A 8 -50.82 5.38 -15.46
CA ALA A 8 -49.66 6.02 -16.10
C ALA A 8 -48.74 6.75 -15.11
N ARG A 9 -49.23 7.17 -13.95
CA ARG A 9 -48.43 7.86 -12.91
C ARG A 9 -47.64 6.89 -12.05
N VAL A 10 -48.18 5.70 -11.75
CA VAL A 10 -47.50 4.67 -10.97
C VAL A 10 -46.33 4.08 -11.76
N SER A 11 -46.48 3.83 -13.06
CA SER A 11 -45.41 3.32 -13.92
C SER A 11 -44.21 4.28 -14.06
N ARG A 12 -44.43 5.59 -14.05
CA ARG A 12 -43.37 6.58 -14.14
C ARG A 12 -42.56 6.72 -12.84
N ALA A 13 -43.20 6.57 -11.68
CA ALA A 13 -42.52 6.59 -10.38
C ALA A 13 -41.65 5.34 -10.16
N ALA A 14 -42.07 4.17 -10.64
CA ALA A 14 -41.31 2.94 -10.56
C ALA A 14 -40.04 2.94 -11.43
N LEU A 15 -40.09 3.56 -12.60
CA LEU A 15 -38.95 3.69 -13.51
C LEU A 15 -37.89 4.67 -13.01
N VAL A 16 -38.26 5.73 -12.29
CA VAL A 16 -37.30 6.67 -11.68
C VAL A 16 -36.61 6.06 -10.47
N GLY A 17 -37.31 5.21 -9.69
CA GLY A 17 -36.71 4.49 -8.54
C GLY A 17 -35.71 3.43 -8.95
N ALA A 18 -35.88 2.75 -10.07
CA ALA A 18 -34.95 1.75 -10.57
C ALA A 18 -33.63 2.35 -11.12
N GLY A 19 -33.65 3.57 -11.63
CA GLY A 19 -32.49 4.26 -12.19
C GLY A 19 -31.47 4.76 -11.13
N LEU A 20 -31.88 4.93 -9.90
CA LEU A 20 -31.04 5.46 -8.81
C LEU A 20 -30.21 4.37 -8.08
N LEU A 21 -30.50 3.10 -8.30
CA LEU A 21 -29.80 1.99 -7.66
C LEU A 21 -28.52 1.53 -8.40
N THR A 22 -28.25 2.05 -9.59
CA THR A 22 -27.11 1.62 -10.42
C THR A 22 -25.81 2.40 -10.16
N LEU A 23 -25.82 3.45 -9.34
CA LEU A 23 -24.64 4.30 -9.10
C LEU A 23 -23.71 3.79 -7.97
N ALA A 24 -24.05 2.70 -7.27
CA ALA A 24 -23.31 2.26 -6.08
C ALA A 24 -22.17 1.26 -6.34
N ALA A 25 -21.92 0.87 -7.60
CA ALA A 25 -20.98 -0.19 -7.94
C ALA A 25 -19.67 0.29 -8.56
N CYS A 26 -19.32 1.58 -8.44
CA CYS A 26 -18.03 2.06 -8.94
C CYS A 26 -16.88 1.57 -8.07
N ALA A 27 -15.89 0.92 -8.69
CA ALA A 27 -14.64 0.62 -8.01
C ALA A 27 -13.92 1.92 -7.63
N SER A 28 -13.45 2.01 -6.39
CA SER A 28 -12.64 3.13 -5.90
C SER A 28 -11.18 2.72 -5.78
N ALA A 29 -10.28 3.68 -5.90
CA ALA A 29 -8.84 3.48 -5.70
C ALA A 29 -8.54 3.06 -4.26
N SER A 30 -7.44 2.33 -4.06
CA SER A 30 -6.91 2.00 -2.74
C SER A 30 -6.51 3.27 -1.99
N LYS A 31 -6.80 3.31 -0.69
CA LYS A 31 -6.57 4.47 0.16
C LYS A 31 -5.21 4.38 0.84
N PRO A 32 -4.35 5.40 0.75
CA PRO A 32 -3.03 5.40 1.40
C PRO A 32 -3.09 5.09 2.90
N GLU A 33 -4.08 5.64 3.60
CA GLU A 33 -4.25 5.47 5.05
C GLU A 33 -4.48 4.00 5.45
N GLN A 34 -5.15 3.23 4.56
CA GLN A 34 -5.42 1.81 4.78
C GLN A 34 -4.21 0.91 4.48
N MET A 35 -3.23 1.42 3.77
CA MET A 35 -1.95 0.76 3.46
C MET A 35 -0.84 1.12 4.44
N THR A 36 -1.03 2.15 5.27
CA THR A 36 -0.03 2.67 6.21
C THR A 36 0.11 1.76 7.43
N ILE A 37 1.35 1.61 7.94
CA ILE A 37 1.68 0.95 9.20
C ILE A 37 2.12 1.97 10.25
N THR A 38 2.06 1.56 11.52
CA THR A 38 2.41 2.41 12.66
C THR A 38 3.36 1.70 13.63
N ALA A 39 3.84 2.39 14.64
CA ALA A 39 4.70 1.82 15.67
C ALA A 39 4.03 0.73 16.54
N SER A 40 2.71 0.53 16.41
CA SER A 40 2.01 -0.59 17.05
C SER A 40 2.25 -1.93 16.32
N THR A 41 2.60 -1.89 15.03
CA THR A 41 2.86 -3.10 14.23
C THR A 41 4.35 -3.43 14.13
N VAL A 42 5.20 -2.41 14.02
CA VAL A 42 6.66 -2.57 13.95
C VAL A 42 7.31 -1.50 14.81
N PRO A 43 8.31 -1.84 15.65
CA PRO A 43 9.02 -0.86 16.46
C PRO A 43 9.62 0.28 15.63
N ALA A 44 9.47 1.52 16.07
CA ALA A 44 10.10 2.67 15.45
C ALA A 44 11.61 2.69 15.70
N ALA A 45 12.37 3.28 14.79
CA ALA A 45 13.80 3.50 14.98
C ALA A 45 14.02 4.48 16.14
N ALA A 46 14.90 4.10 17.08
CA ALA A 46 15.35 4.97 18.16
C ALA A 46 16.41 5.97 17.65
N PRO A 47 16.58 7.13 18.30
CA PRO A 47 17.71 8.01 18.01
C PRO A 47 19.05 7.27 18.07
N GLY A 48 19.90 7.41 17.05
CA GLY A 48 21.17 6.72 16.93
C GLY A 48 21.10 5.29 16.38
N ALA A 49 19.89 4.73 16.19
CA ALA A 49 19.76 3.43 15.53
C ALA A 49 20.09 3.53 14.03
N PRO A 50 20.61 2.47 13.40
CA PRO A 50 20.84 2.45 11.95
C PRO A 50 19.55 2.79 11.19
N GLY A 51 19.64 3.73 10.25
CA GLY A 51 18.52 4.19 9.44
C GLY A 51 17.60 5.21 10.10
N TYR A 52 17.82 5.61 11.36
CA TYR A 52 17.04 6.68 11.99
C TYR A 52 17.12 7.97 11.19
N LYS A 53 15.95 8.47 10.73
CA LYS A 53 15.80 9.68 9.89
C LYS A 53 16.75 9.74 8.68
N ALA A 54 17.04 8.58 8.09
CA ALA A 54 18.03 8.48 7.02
C ALA A 54 17.43 8.45 5.61
N PHE A 55 16.15 8.11 5.45
CA PHE A 55 15.56 7.80 4.15
C PHE A 55 14.81 8.97 3.52
N ARG A 56 14.87 9.03 2.19
CA ARG A 56 13.86 9.69 1.34
C ARG A 56 13.28 8.67 0.36
N VAL A 57 12.00 8.76 0.03
CA VAL A 57 11.39 7.94 -1.03
C VAL A 57 11.53 8.67 -2.35
N ALA A 58 12.41 8.18 -3.21
CA ALA A 58 12.72 8.81 -4.50
C ALA A 58 11.66 8.49 -5.55
N ALA A 59 11.36 7.19 -5.74
CA ALA A 59 10.40 6.75 -6.74
C ALA A 59 9.59 5.55 -6.26
N VAL A 60 8.33 5.51 -6.71
CA VAL A 60 7.47 4.32 -6.69
C VAL A 60 7.01 4.09 -8.12
N GLN A 61 7.03 2.85 -8.58
CA GLN A 61 6.69 2.46 -9.94
C GLN A 61 5.93 1.13 -9.96
N GLY A 62 5.23 0.84 -11.06
CA GLY A 62 4.57 -0.44 -11.32
C GLY A 62 3.16 -0.54 -10.76
N GLY A 63 2.64 0.52 -10.16
CA GLY A 63 1.24 0.62 -9.78
C GLY A 63 0.32 0.76 -11.00
N GLY A 64 -0.97 0.58 -10.76
CA GLY A 64 -1.98 0.66 -11.80
C GLY A 64 -3.10 1.63 -11.44
N GLU A 65 -3.67 2.27 -12.46
CA GLU A 65 -4.86 3.08 -12.29
C GLU A 65 -6.10 2.21 -12.02
N THR A 66 -6.97 2.70 -11.15
CA THR A 66 -8.24 2.04 -10.87
C THR A 66 -9.19 2.21 -12.05
N ASN A 67 -9.74 1.09 -12.52
CA ASN A 67 -10.86 1.13 -13.47
C ASN A 67 -12.17 1.24 -12.68
N PRO A 68 -12.90 2.36 -12.77
CA PRO A 68 -14.11 2.57 -11.97
C PRO A 68 -15.22 1.54 -12.21
N LEU A 69 -15.18 0.83 -13.34
CA LEU A 69 -16.26 -0.11 -13.70
C LEU A 69 -16.11 -1.48 -13.04
N TRP A 70 -14.86 -1.96 -12.84
CA TRP A 70 -14.67 -3.35 -12.36
C TRP A 70 -13.40 -3.64 -11.57
N MET A 71 -12.42 -2.72 -11.47
CA MET A 71 -11.14 -3.08 -10.86
C MET A 71 -10.55 -1.96 -10.01
N SER A 72 -10.47 -2.20 -8.70
CA SER A 72 -9.67 -1.39 -7.79
C SER A 72 -8.18 -1.72 -7.97
N ASN A 73 -7.34 -0.70 -8.04
CA ASN A 73 -5.89 -0.81 -8.13
C ASN A 73 -5.20 0.01 -7.04
N VAL A 74 -3.88 -0.20 -6.93
CA VAL A 74 -2.97 0.60 -6.13
C VAL A 74 -2.13 1.44 -7.09
N SER A 75 -2.28 2.77 -7.03
CA SER A 75 -1.47 3.67 -7.84
C SER A 75 -0.08 3.89 -7.23
N ASP A 76 0.90 4.25 -8.06
CA ASP A 76 2.24 4.64 -7.60
C ASP A 76 2.18 5.76 -6.58
N LYS A 77 1.33 6.75 -6.82
CA LYS A 77 1.13 7.90 -5.94
C LYS A 77 0.59 7.49 -4.57
N ASP A 78 -0.46 6.68 -4.53
CA ASP A 78 -1.11 6.29 -3.27
C ASP A 78 -0.17 5.37 -2.47
N PHE A 79 0.54 4.47 -3.13
CA PHE A 79 1.53 3.63 -2.45
C PHE A 79 2.73 4.45 -1.94
N LYS A 80 3.19 5.45 -2.68
CA LYS A 80 4.24 6.37 -2.23
C LYS A 80 3.82 7.09 -0.95
N VAL A 81 2.61 7.65 -0.91
CA VAL A 81 2.07 8.33 0.29
C VAL A 81 2.01 7.38 1.48
N ALA A 82 1.54 6.14 1.29
CA ALA A 82 1.48 5.14 2.35
C ALA A 82 2.87 4.78 2.89
N LEU A 83 3.84 4.58 1.99
CA LEU A 83 5.22 4.25 2.34
C LEU A 83 5.90 5.40 3.09
N GLU A 84 5.80 6.64 2.59
CA GLU A 84 6.35 7.83 3.25
C GLU A 84 5.73 8.05 4.63
N THR A 85 4.41 7.92 4.75
CA THR A 85 3.69 8.06 6.03
C THR A 85 4.14 7.00 7.03
N SER A 86 4.28 5.75 6.58
CA SER A 86 4.77 4.63 7.41
C SER A 86 6.20 4.87 7.90
N LEU A 87 7.11 5.22 6.98
CA LEU A 87 8.52 5.50 7.33
C LEU A 87 8.67 6.71 8.25
N LYS A 88 7.84 7.74 8.06
CA LYS A 88 7.80 8.91 8.96
C LYS A 88 7.34 8.52 10.37
N GLY A 89 6.25 7.78 10.48
CA GLY A 89 5.71 7.30 11.76
C GLY A 89 6.64 6.36 12.50
N LEU A 90 7.55 5.70 11.77
CA LEU A 90 8.57 4.79 12.30
C LEU A 90 9.96 5.43 12.45
N ASN A 91 10.10 6.75 12.30
CA ASN A 91 11.34 7.51 12.40
C ASN A 91 12.45 7.11 11.39
N TYR A 92 12.09 6.56 10.25
CA TYR A 92 13.04 6.27 9.16
C TYR A 92 13.15 7.40 8.15
N LEU A 93 12.05 8.15 7.90
CA LEU A 93 12.04 9.24 6.94
C LEU A 93 12.80 10.45 7.48
N ALA A 94 13.69 11.02 6.66
CA ALA A 94 14.41 12.24 6.98
C ALA A 94 13.44 13.44 7.13
N ASP A 95 13.83 14.42 7.95
CA ASP A 95 13.00 15.61 8.18
C ASP A 95 12.84 16.47 6.90
N SER A 96 13.82 16.38 5.99
CA SER A 96 13.79 16.97 4.65
C SER A 96 14.63 16.14 3.68
N SER A 97 14.32 16.21 2.40
CA SER A 97 14.96 15.38 1.35
C SER A 97 16.46 15.61 1.21
N ASP A 98 16.94 16.80 1.50
CA ASP A 98 18.36 17.18 1.49
C ASP A 98 19.16 16.59 2.64
N LYS A 99 18.49 16.26 3.76
CA LYS A 99 19.10 15.62 4.93
C LYS A 99 19.12 14.09 4.86
N ALA A 100 18.47 13.51 3.85
CA ALA A 100 18.47 12.07 3.66
C ALA A 100 19.86 11.57 3.25
N SER A 101 20.34 10.51 3.87
CA SER A 101 21.55 9.80 3.48
C SER A 101 21.27 8.59 2.61
N LEU A 102 20.02 8.12 2.55
CA LEU A 102 19.58 6.95 1.82
C LEU A 102 18.38 7.30 0.92
N GLU A 103 18.43 6.82 -0.30
CA GLU A 103 17.38 6.92 -1.30
C GLU A 103 16.67 5.58 -1.44
N LEU A 104 15.37 5.54 -1.14
CA LEU A 104 14.53 4.36 -1.29
C LEU A 104 13.74 4.44 -2.60
N LYS A 105 13.88 3.39 -3.42
CA LYS A 105 13.05 3.12 -4.58
C LYS A 105 12.19 1.90 -4.31
N ALA A 106 10.92 1.95 -4.69
CA ALA A 106 10.00 0.82 -4.61
C ALA A 106 9.39 0.55 -5.99
N SER A 107 9.32 -0.73 -6.36
CA SER A 107 8.68 -1.15 -7.61
C SER A 107 7.67 -2.25 -7.32
N ILE A 108 6.40 -1.98 -7.58
CA ILE A 108 5.32 -2.97 -7.52
C ILE A 108 5.53 -3.91 -8.71
N VAL A 109 6.06 -5.10 -8.45
CA VAL A 109 6.41 -6.09 -9.48
C VAL A 109 5.17 -6.86 -9.90
N ASP A 110 4.30 -7.18 -8.92
CA ASP A 110 3.12 -7.99 -9.16
C ASP A 110 2.06 -7.74 -8.08
N LEU A 111 0.81 -7.85 -8.48
CA LEU A 111 -0.35 -7.78 -7.61
C LEU A 111 -1.33 -8.87 -8.03
N GLN A 112 -1.12 -10.09 -7.50
CA GLN A 112 -1.91 -11.26 -7.83
C GLN A 112 -3.27 -11.20 -7.14
N ARG A 113 -4.33 -11.17 -7.95
CA ARG A 113 -5.71 -11.04 -7.51
C ARG A 113 -6.50 -12.30 -7.83
N PRO A 114 -7.47 -12.70 -7.00
CA PRO A 114 -8.39 -13.76 -7.36
C PRO A 114 -9.33 -13.27 -8.48
N MET A 115 -9.66 -14.15 -9.42
CA MET A 115 -10.66 -13.85 -10.44
C MET A 115 -12.09 -13.88 -9.90
N ALA A 116 -12.33 -14.67 -8.86
CA ALA A 116 -13.60 -14.78 -8.14
C ALA A 116 -13.36 -15.37 -6.75
N GLY A 117 -14.29 -15.14 -5.82
CA GLY A 117 -14.20 -15.69 -4.47
C GLY A 117 -15.20 -15.05 -3.52
N ILE A 118 -15.55 -15.80 -2.48
CA ILE A 118 -16.32 -15.26 -1.33
C ILE A 118 -15.40 -14.32 -0.56
N ASP A 119 -14.23 -14.79 -0.16
CA ASP A 119 -13.14 -13.96 0.36
C ASP A 119 -12.21 -13.53 -0.78
N MET A 120 -11.65 -12.34 -0.69
CA MET A 120 -10.70 -11.81 -1.66
C MET A 120 -9.30 -11.79 -1.04
N SER A 121 -8.39 -12.64 -1.52
CA SER A 121 -6.99 -12.67 -1.12
C SER A 121 -6.10 -12.15 -2.22
N VAL A 122 -5.33 -11.11 -1.94
CA VAL A 122 -4.38 -10.50 -2.88
C VAL A 122 -2.98 -10.71 -2.38
N THR A 123 -2.07 -11.14 -3.25
CA THR A 123 -0.64 -11.21 -2.94
C THR A 123 0.11 -10.13 -3.71
N SER A 124 0.77 -9.26 -2.97
CA SER A 124 1.63 -8.20 -3.52
C SER A 124 3.07 -8.64 -3.54
N LYS A 125 3.82 -8.27 -4.60
CA LYS A 125 5.28 -8.41 -4.69
C LYS A 125 5.84 -7.03 -4.99
N VAL A 126 6.66 -6.50 -4.08
CA VAL A 126 7.30 -5.19 -4.23
C VAL A 126 8.79 -5.35 -4.05
N ARG A 127 9.58 -4.85 -5.01
CA ARG A 127 11.04 -4.73 -4.87
C ARG A 127 11.36 -3.39 -4.24
N TYR A 128 12.17 -3.43 -3.19
CA TYR A 128 12.70 -2.27 -2.51
C TYR A 128 14.22 -2.21 -2.68
N SER A 129 14.73 -1.05 -3.07
CA SER A 129 16.16 -0.81 -3.19
C SER A 129 16.51 0.48 -2.45
N ALA A 130 17.36 0.38 -1.44
CA ALA A 130 17.86 1.52 -0.67
C ALA A 130 19.34 1.73 -0.97
N ILE A 131 19.66 2.89 -1.54
CA ILE A 131 21.00 3.24 -2.04
C ILE A 131 21.48 4.50 -1.33
N PRO A 132 22.78 4.63 -0.97
CA PRO A 132 23.33 5.87 -0.45
C PRO A 132 23.11 7.05 -1.41
N VAL A 133 22.72 8.22 -0.87
CA VAL A 133 22.65 9.44 -1.64
C VAL A 133 24.09 9.80 -2.08
N GLY A 134 24.36 9.86 -3.36
CA GLY A 134 25.73 10.00 -3.90
C GLY A 134 26.24 8.72 -4.56
N GLY A 135 25.49 7.64 -4.47
CA GLY A 135 25.79 6.38 -5.15
C GLY A 135 26.50 5.36 -4.28
N GLY A 136 26.74 4.20 -4.83
CA GLY A 136 27.39 3.07 -4.15
C GLY A 136 26.54 1.82 -4.14
N ALA A 137 27.00 0.79 -3.43
CA ALA A 137 26.27 -0.46 -3.27
C ALA A 137 24.99 -0.27 -2.44
N PRO A 138 23.87 -0.91 -2.80
CA PRO A 138 22.65 -0.86 -2.01
C PRO A 138 22.87 -1.34 -0.58
N VAL A 139 22.32 -0.61 0.39
CA VAL A 139 22.27 -1.06 1.79
C VAL A 139 21.15 -2.09 1.99
N PHE A 140 20.15 -2.05 1.11
CA PHE A 140 19.06 -3.02 1.04
C PHE A 140 18.63 -3.17 -0.42
N ASP A 141 18.45 -4.39 -0.90
CA ASP A 141 17.84 -4.71 -2.20
C ASP A 141 17.18 -6.08 -2.11
N ASP A 142 15.84 -6.09 -2.03
CA ASP A 142 15.08 -7.33 -1.90
C ASP A 142 13.67 -7.18 -2.48
N THR A 143 13.07 -8.30 -2.86
CA THR A 143 11.67 -8.39 -3.28
C THR A 143 10.84 -9.02 -2.16
N VAL A 144 9.94 -8.24 -1.61
CA VAL A 144 9.05 -8.64 -0.52
C VAL A 144 7.70 -9.06 -1.09
N ALA A 145 7.25 -10.26 -0.71
CA ALA A 145 5.92 -10.75 -1.01
C ALA A 145 5.09 -10.78 0.28
N ALA A 146 3.83 -10.33 0.19
CA ALA A 146 2.87 -10.40 1.29
C ALA A 146 1.44 -10.54 0.78
N THR A 147 0.60 -11.21 1.56
CA THR A 147 -0.80 -11.46 1.23
C THR A 147 -1.71 -10.71 2.20
N GLY A 148 -2.75 -10.09 1.67
CA GLY A 148 -3.84 -9.50 2.42
C GLY A 148 -5.17 -10.11 1.98
N THR A 149 -6.07 -10.32 2.92
CA THR A 149 -7.38 -10.89 2.68
C THR A 149 -8.46 -9.95 3.20
N ALA A 150 -9.52 -9.78 2.41
CA ALA A 150 -10.77 -9.16 2.85
C ALA A 150 -11.86 -10.24 2.84
N HIS A 151 -12.48 -10.45 3.99
CA HIS A 151 -13.51 -11.46 4.18
C HIS A 151 -14.88 -10.97 3.69
N PHE A 152 -15.75 -11.92 3.35
CA PHE A 152 -17.10 -11.62 2.85
C PHE A 152 -17.88 -10.67 3.76
N GLY A 153 -17.77 -10.84 5.08
CA GLY A 153 -18.44 -9.99 6.08
C GLY A 153 -17.98 -8.53 6.10
N GLU A 154 -16.85 -8.19 5.47
CA GLU A 154 -16.33 -6.82 5.46
C GLU A 154 -17.01 -5.92 4.42
N SER A 155 -17.58 -6.48 3.36
CA SER A 155 -18.43 -5.78 2.39
C SER A 155 -19.18 -6.78 1.52
N LEU A 156 -20.44 -6.49 1.23
CA LEU A 156 -21.23 -7.27 0.27
C LEU A 156 -20.80 -7.05 -1.18
N LEU A 157 -20.15 -5.92 -1.47
CA LEU A 157 -19.69 -5.57 -2.82
C LEU A 157 -18.31 -6.19 -3.09
N ALA A 158 -18.22 -7.05 -4.11
CA ALA A 158 -16.97 -7.72 -4.49
C ALA A 158 -15.82 -6.74 -4.82
N VAL A 159 -16.13 -5.63 -5.50
CA VAL A 159 -15.16 -4.58 -5.84
C VAL A 159 -14.59 -3.89 -4.60
N GLU A 160 -15.41 -3.71 -3.57
CA GLU A 160 -14.99 -3.16 -2.27
C GLU A 160 -14.11 -4.13 -1.49
N ARG A 161 -14.45 -5.44 -1.50
CA ARG A 161 -13.58 -6.47 -0.90
C ARG A 161 -12.24 -6.53 -1.62
N LEU A 162 -12.22 -6.42 -2.97
CA LEU A 162 -10.97 -6.40 -3.72
C LEU A 162 -10.11 -5.18 -3.34
N ARG A 163 -10.71 -3.99 -3.18
CA ARG A 163 -9.99 -2.81 -2.70
C ARG A 163 -9.38 -3.03 -1.33
N LYS A 164 -10.17 -3.52 -0.37
CA LYS A 164 -9.70 -3.82 0.99
C LYS A 164 -8.58 -4.87 1.00
N ALA A 165 -8.67 -5.90 0.15
CA ALA A 165 -7.63 -6.92 0.01
C ALA A 165 -6.33 -6.34 -0.58
N ASN A 166 -6.42 -5.45 -1.58
CA ASN A 166 -5.28 -4.70 -2.10
C ASN A 166 -4.60 -3.88 -0.98
N GLU A 167 -5.38 -3.12 -0.23
CA GLU A 167 -4.91 -2.29 0.90
C GLU A 167 -4.24 -3.15 1.98
N ALA A 168 -4.85 -4.26 2.36
CA ALA A 168 -4.30 -5.19 3.35
C ALA A 168 -3.00 -5.84 2.86
N ALA A 169 -2.92 -6.23 1.58
CA ALA A 169 -1.72 -6.80 0.98
C ALA A 169 -0.56 -5.80 0.96
N MET A 170 -0.82 -4.54 0.58
CA MET A 170 0.20 -3.49 0.56
C MET A 170 0.64 -3.09 1.96
N ARG A 171 -0.27 -3.03 2.93
CA ARG A 171 0.07 -2.81 4.35
C ARG A 171 0.97 -3.92 4.89
N ALA A 172 0.61 -5.18 4.68
CA ALA A 172 1.43 -6.32 5.07
C ALA A 172 2.80 -6.33 4.37
N ASN A 173 2.86 -5.86 3.12
CA ASN A 173 4.10 -5.75 2.37
C ASN A 173 5.04 -4.69 2.97
N ILE A 174 4.54 -3.49 3.28
CA ILE A 174 5.31 -2.44 3.96
C ILE A 174 5.81 -2.94 5.33
N GLU A 175 4.96 -3.65 6.08
CA GLU A 175 5.35 -4.22 7.38
C GLU A 175 6.50 -5.22 7.23
N ALA A 176 6.38 -6.16 6.31
CA ALA A 176 7.42 -7.15 6.03
C ALA A 176 8.72 -6.51 5.52
N PHE A 177 8.61 -5.48 4.66
CA PHE A 177 9.76 -4.68 4.21
C PHE A 177 10.49 -4.04 5.38
N VAL A 178 9.78 -3.32 6.25
CA VAL A 178 10.43 -2.62 7.38
C VAL A 178 11.10 -3.60 8.34
N LYS A 179 10.48 -4.76 8.63
CA LYS A 179 11.10 -5.82 9.45
C LYS A 179 12.42 -6.31 8.84
N ARG A 180 12.42 -6.62 7.55
CA ARG A 180 13.65 -7.06 6.84
C ARG A 180 14.71 -5.96 6.77
N LEU A 181 14.28 -4.70 6.56
CA LEU A 181 15.17 -3.55 6.57
C LEU A 181 15.86 -3.41 7.92
N GLN A 182 15.12 -3.53 9.03
CA GLN A 182 15.68 -3.49 10.40
C GLN A 182 16.74 -4.57 10.62
N GLU A 183 16.48 -5.80 10.19
CA GLU A 183 17.42 -6.91 10.28
C GLU A 183 18.68 -6.65 9.44
N GLY A 184 18.51 -6.22 8.19
CA GLY A 184 19.62 -5.91 7.28
C GLY A 184 20.51 -4.76 7.77
N LEU A 185 19.92 -3.73 8.35
CA LEU A 185 20.68 -2.60 8.90
C LEU A 185 21.46 -2.97 10.17
N LYS A 186 20.90 -3.84 11.03
CA LYS A 186 21.60 -4.35 12.23
C LYS A 186 22.82 -5.19 11.87
N THR A 187 22.69 -6.09 10.91
CA THR A 187 23.80 -6.96 10.48
C THR A 187 24.94 -6.17 9.86
N LYS A 188 24.66 -5.18 9.03
CA LYS A 188 25.69 -4.32 8.41
C LYS A 188 26.34 -3.37 9.42
N GLY A 189 25.57 -2.80 10.36
CA GLY A 189 26.09 -1.97 11.44
C GLY A 189 27.03 -2.74 12.40
N GLY A 190 26.70 -4.00 12.71
CA GLY A 190 27.54 -4.87 13.53
C GLY A 190 28.84 -5.27 12.83
N ALA A 191 28.82 -5.50 11.51
CA ALA A 191 30.03 -5.84 10.75
C ALA A 191 31.01 -4.65 10.65
N SER A 192 30.50 -3.42 10.57
CA SER A 192 31.34 -2.21 10.52
C SER A 192 32.05 -1.95 11.87
N SER A 193 31.36 -2.18 12.99
CA SER A 193 31.97 -2.01 14.32
C SER A 193 33.00 -3.08 14.65
N ALA A 194 32.81 -4.33 14.23
CA ALA A 194 33.78 -5.42 14.45
C ALA A 194 35.09 -5.20 13.69
N SER A 195 35.06 -4.60 12.51
CA SER A 195 36.26 -4.27 11.71
C SER A 195 37.14 -3.19 12.34
N MET A 196 36.55 -2.27 13.14
CA MET A 196 37.32 -1.21 13.82
C MET A 196 38.08 -1.66 15.06
N TYR A 197 37.80 -2.85 15.60
CA TYR A 197 38.52 -3.43 16.76
C TYR A 197 39.64 -4.39 16.37
N GLN A 198 39.91 -4.61 15.08
CA GLN A 198 40.97 -5.52 14.58
C GLN A 198 42.16 -4.79 13.94
N GLN A 199 42.32 -3.47 14.18
CA GLN A 199 43.51 -2.70 13.74
C GLN A 199 44.35 -2.27 14.90
#